data_4e8057ee0588b4cc35f3acd6b4ae47a7
#
_entry.id   4e8057ee0588b4cc35f3acd6b4ae47a7
#
_cell.length_a   1.000
_cell.length_b   1.000
_cell.length_c   1.000
_cell.angle_alpha   90.00
_cell.angle_beta   90.00
_cell.angle_gamma   90.00
#
_symmetry.space_group_name_H-M   'P 1'
#
loop_
_entity.id
_entity.type
_entity.pdbx_description
1 polymer ?
#
loop_
_entity_poly.entity_id
_entity_poly.type
_entity_poly.pdbx_seq_one_letter_code
_entity_poly.pdbx_strand_id
1 'polypeptide(L)'
;MSAPTPGRPAAPLPAGAEGTLDTGKLFAARLQAVLARPYLATALFALHPVESRHVPTMAVDPYWRCYVSPAFVDRTPVEELAGVWVHEVSHLLRDHHGRGDRYAHRHGLSGPAERLRMNIAADCEINDDVFGEGLVAPEGAVRPASLGLRDGELMEDYLRQFRLGPHTAHLAWLECGSGADGLPRPWDLGPEGADGLSTQERDAVRFRVARGITGSPGNAPAGWRRWAEEAFHPPQPWKQLLGAAVRAAASAPGSGDDYVYGRPARRSSAVPGAVLPSLRRRPTRVVVVIDTSGSVSDAELGSALLEVTAISRAVGGRRDLVGVLPCDAAADRVRPLCGGTEGVELLGGGGTDLRAGFARALESRPRPDVVVMLTDGQTPWPSRRPPCRTVVGLFGRPHGRSSYDESDAEYVPDGPPAWARVVTIG
;
A
#
# COMPACT_ATOMS: atom_id res chain seq x y z
N MET A 1 -14.72 52.67 -8.06
CA MET A 1 -14.57 51.20 -8.33
C MET A 1 -15.05 50.50 -7.07
N SER A 2 -16.30 50.04 -7.06
CA SER A 2 -16.93 49.40 -5.89
C SER A 2 -16.52 47.94 -5.85
N ALA A 3 -16.07 47.45 -4.67
CA ALA A 3 -15.73 46.06 -4.43
C ALA A 3 -17.00 45.17 -4.51
N PRO A 4 -16.90 43.92 -5.03
CA PRO A 4 -18.05 43.03 -5.05
C PRO A 4 -18.38 42.55 -3.63
N THR A 5 -19.63 42.60 -3.29
CA THR A 5 -20.21 42.11 -2.04
C THR A 5 -19.99 40.61 -1.91
N PRO A 6 -19.53 40.09 -0.73
CA PRO A 6 -19.44 38.65 -0.53
C PRO A 6 -20.81 37.98 -0.59
N GLY A 7 -20.92 36.96 -1.41
CA GLY A 7 -22.13 36.17 -1.60
C GLY A 7 -22.60 35.57 -0.26
N ARG A 8 -23.89 35.72 -0.04
CA ARG A 8 -24.65 35.19 1.10
C ARG A 8 -24.48 33.67 1.16
N PRO A 9 -24.18 33.04 2.32
CA PRO A 9 -24.17 31.61 2.41
C PRO A 9 -25.50 31.03 1.98
N ALA A 10 -25.45 30.01 1.13
CA ALA A 10 -26.64 29.29 0.68
C ALA A 10 -27.41 28.75 1.89
N ALA A 11 -28.68 29.01 1.94
CA ALA A 11 -29.56 28.54 3.00
C ALA A 11 -29.55 26.99 3.03
N PRO A 12 -29.73 26.35 4.20
CA PRO A 12 -29.95 24.92 4.27
C PRO A 12 -31.11 24.54 3.38
N LEU A 13 -30.95 23.51 2.56
CA LEU A 13 -31.96 23.04 1.63
C LEU A 13 -33.30 22.81 2.34
N PRO A 14 -34.42 23.24 1.80
CA PRO A 14 -35.73 23.03 2.42
C PRO A 14 -35.99 21.52 2.55
N ALA A 15 -36.32 21.09 3.75
CA ALA A 15 -36.94 19.79 4.00
C ALA A 15 -38.31 19.80 3.31
N GLY A 16 -38.40 19.26 2.11
CA GLY A 16 -39.67 19.30 1.38
C GLY A 16 -39.55 18.83 -0.05
N ALA A 17 -39.56 17.51 -0.23
CA ALA A 17 -40.35 16.82 -1.25
C ALA A 17 -40.46 15.37 -0.79
N GLU A 18 -41.67 14.91 -0.48
CA GLU A 18 -42.02 13.51 -0.21
C GLU A 18 -41.99 12.71 -1.53
N GLY A 19 -40.82 12.70 -2.20
CA GLY A 19 -40.62 11.87 -3.39
C GLY A 19 -40.02 10.52 -2.95
N THR A 20 -40.59 9.45 -3.44
CA THR A 20 -39.95 8.14 -3.45
C THR A 20 -38.81 8.15 -4.46
N LEU A 21 -37.75 7.39 -4.21
CA LEU A 21 -36.61 7.27 -5.11
C LEU A 21 -37.06 6.83 -6.53
N ASP A 22 -36.76 7.63 -7.55
CA ASP A 22 -36.94 7.22 -8.95
C ASP A 22 -35.91 6.14 -9.33
N THR A 23 -36.29 4.90 -9.05
CA THR A 23 -35.45 3.72 -9.35
C THR A 23 -35.25 3.53 -10.85
N GLY A 24 -36.26 3.93 -11.69
CA GLY A 24 -36.15 3.83 -13.15
C GLY A 24 -35.03 4.71 -13.68
N LYS A 25 -35.02 6.00 -13.29
CA LYS A 25 -33.94 6.95 -13.63
C LYS A 25 -32.57 6.51 -13.09
N LEU A 26 -32.56 6.07 -11.84
CA LEU A 26 -31.33 5.60 -11.19
C LEU A 26 -30.71 4.39 -11.91
N PHE A 27 -31.52 3.42 -12.33
CA PHE A 27 -31.04 2.26 -13.07
C PHE A 27 -30.70 2.58 -14.53
N ALA A 28 -31.38 3.53 -15.16
CA ALA A 28 -30.99 4.02 -16.50
C ALA A 28 -29.58 4.64 -16.46
N ALA A 29 -29.28 5.45 -15.44
CA ALA A 29 -27.96 6.01 -15.22
C ALA A 29 -26.90 4.92 -14.97
N ARG A 30 -27.22 3.90 -14.18
CA ARG A 30 -26.32 2.75 -13.96
C ARG A 30 -26.01 2.01 -15.26
N LEU A 31 -27.02 1.79 -16.11
CA LEU A 31 -26.82 1.16 -17.40
C LEU A 31 -25.93 2.02 -18.32
N GLN A 32 -26.12 3.33 -18.33
CA GLN A 32 -25.27 4.24 -19.07
C GLN A 32 -23.81 4.22 -18.55
N ALA A 33 -23.60 4.13 -17.25
CA ALA A 33 -22.28 3.95 -16.65
C ALA A 33 -21.60 2.65 -17.14
N VAL A 34 -22.35 1.56 -17.23
CA VAL A 34 -21.86 0.27 -17.77
C VAL A 34 -21.52 0.38 -19.25
N LEU A 35 -22.31 1.09 -20.05
CA LEU A 35 -22.02 1.27 -21.47
C LEU A 35 -20.74 2.11 -21.68
N ALA A 36 -20.53 3.13 -20.83
CA ALA A 36 -19.34 3.96 -20.87
C ALA A 36 -18.08 3.25 -20.33
N ARG A 37 -18.25 2.38 -19.34
CA ARG A 37 -17.14 1.65 -18.66
C ARG A 37 -17.50 0.16 -18.49
N PRO A 38 -17.49 -0.65 -19.55
CA PRO A 38 -17.96 -2.05 -19.50
C PRO A 38 -17.20 -2.92 -18.49
N TYR A 39 -15.93 -2.65 -18.27
CA TYR A 39 -15.10 -3.38 -17.31
C TYR A 39 -15.55 -3.18 -15.85
N LEU A 40 -16.31 -2.13 -15.53
CA LEU A 40 -16.90 -1.88 -14.22
C LEU A 40 -18.26 -2.55 -14.02
N ALA A 41 -18.85 -3.19 -15.03
CA ALA A 41 -20.21 -3.73 -14.99
C ALA A 41 -20.45 -4.60 -13.74
N THR A 42 -19.54 -5.54 -13.44
CA THR A 42 -19.68 -6.42 -12.27
C THR A 42 -19.75 -5.63 -10.96
N ALA A 43 -18.94 -4.59 -10.81
CA ALA A 43 -18.92 -3.76 -9.61
C ALA A 43 -20.16 -2.86 -9.53
N LEU A 44 -20.53 -2.22 -10.64
CA LEU A 44 -21.71 -1.39 -10.70
C LEU A 44 -22.99 -2.15 -10.33
N PHE A 45 -23.17 -3.39 -10.82
CA PHE A 45 -24.32 -4.22 -10.47
C PHE A 45 -24.23 -4.90 -9.10
N ALA A 46 -23.06 -4.96 -8.50
CA ALA A 46 -22.88 -5.45 -7.14
C ALA A 46 -23.26 -4.42 -6.06
N LEU A 47 -23.34 -3.13 -6.41
CA LEU A 47 -23.78 -2.08 -5.50
C LEU A 47 -25.28 -2.20 -5.23
N HIS A 48 -25.64 -2.23 -3.94
CA HIS A 48 -27.03 -2.24 -3.51
C HIS A 48 -27.51 -0.82 -3.17
N PRO A 49 -28.48 -0.24 -3.93
CA PRO A 49 -28.98 1.10 -3.66
C PRO A 49 -29.94 1.10 -2.46
N VAL A 50 -29.71 2.02 -1.53
CA VAL A 50 -30.51 2.24 -0.33
C VAL A 50 -31.01 3.68 -0.37
N GLU A 51 -32.34 3.88 -0.34
CA GLU A 51 -32.89 5.24 -0.23
C GLU A 51 -32.43 5.87 1.09
N SER A 52 -31.90 7.09 1.02
CA SER A 52 -31.46 7.83 2.20
C SER A 52 -31.73 9.32 2.06
N ARG A 53 -32.28 9.90 3.12
CA ARG A 53 -32.47 11.37 3.24
C ARG A 53 -31.33 12.03 4.03
N HIS A 54 -30.38 11.23 4.50
CA HIS A 54 -29.24 11.70 5.28
C HIS A 54 -28.04 12.10 4.42
N VAL A 55 -28.02 11.66 3.17
CA VAL A 55 -26.98 12.01 2.22
C VAL A 55 -27.47 13.08 1.24
N PRO A 56 -26.63 14.08 0.91
CA PRO A 56 -27.04 15.14 -0.01
C PRO A 56 -27.10 14.69 -1.48
N THR A 57 -26.30 13.67 -1.82
CA THR A 57 -26.10 13.14 -3.18
C THR A 57 -26.23 11.62 -3.18
N MET A 58 -25.15 10.93 -3.48
CA MET A 58 -24.96 9.50 -3.31
C MET A 58 -23.75 9.30 -2.39
N ALA A 59 -23.70 8.16 -1.68
CA ALA A 59 -22.58 7.80 -0.83
C ALA A 59 -22.49 6.27 -0.71
N VAL A 60 -21.30 5.72 -0.53
CA VAL A 60 -21.10 4.28 -0.34
C VAL A 60 -20.51 3.95 1.01
N ASP A 61 -20.86 2.79 1.53
CA ASP A 61 -20.26 2.22 2.74
C ASP A 61 -19.31 1.05 2.40
N PRO A 62 -18.45 0.61 3.35
CA PRO A 62 -17.52 -0.49 3.14
C PRO A 62 -18.17 -1.83 2.78
N TYR A 63 -19.50 -1.95 2.95
CA TYR A 63 -20.28 -3.16 2.68
C TYR A 63 -20.91 -3.19 1.30
N TRP A 64 -20.58 -2.22 0.42
CA TRP A 64 -21.08 -2.11 -0.95
C TRP A 64 -22.56 -1.75 -1.04
N ARG A 65 -23.06 -0.99 -0.09
CA ARG A 65 -24.35 -0.29 -0.20
C ARG A 65 -24.13 1.12 -0.71
N CYS A 66 -25.04 1.58 -1.56
CA CYS A 66 -25.04 2.94 -2.10
C CYS A 66 -26.25 3.67 -1.57
N TYR A 67 -26.07 4.61 -0.67
CA TYR A 67 -27.10 5.46 -0.10
C TYR A 67 -27.39 6.57 -1.09
N VAL A 68 -28.67 6.72 -1.46
CA VAL A 68 -29.09 7.57 -2.57
C VAL A 68 -30.14 8.55 -2.12
N SER A 69 -29.89 9.84 -2.33
CA SER A 69 -30.85 10.91 -2.06
C SER A 69 -31.92 10.98 -3.18
N PRO A 70 -33.23 10.81 -2.89
CA PRO A 70 -34.28 10.96 -3.89
C PRO A 70 -34.24 12.34 -4.56
N ALA A 71 -34.11 13.40 -3.77
CA ALA A 71 -34.03 14.77 -4.28
C ALA A 71 -32.83 15.01 -5.20
N PHE A 72 -31.73 14.31 -4.99
CA PHE A 72 -30.58 14.38 -5.89
C PHE A 72 -30.85 13.69 -7.21
N VAL A 73 -31.45 12.49 -7.18
CA VAL A 73 -31.82 11.76 -8.40
C VAL A 73 -32.81 12.55 -9.24
N ASP A 74 -33.82 13.16 -8.61
CA ASP A 74 -34.85 13.93 -9.32
C ASP A 74 -34.28 15.08 -10.14
N ARG A 75 -33.35 15.86 -9.57
CA ARG A 75 -32.77 17.05 -10.20
C ARG A 75 -31.60 16.80 -11.14
N THR A 76 -30.90 15.66 -11.00
CA THR A 76 -29.65 15.39 -11.71
C THR A 76 -29.90 14.65 -13.02
N PRO A 77 -29.36 15.09 -14.17
CA PRO A 77 -29.48 14.37 -15.44
C PRO A 77 -28.92 12.95 -15.37
N VAL A 78 -29.42 12.06 -16.23
CA VAL A 78 -29.00 10.64 -16.27
C VAL A 78 -27.52 10.51 -16.56
N GLU A 79 -26.97 11.38 -17.43
CA GLU A 79 -25.56 11.40 -17.82
C GLU A 79 -24.63 11.75 -16.65
N GLU A 80 -25.02 12.69 -15.81
CA GLU A 80 -24.30 13.06 -14.61
C GLU A 80 -24.42 11.97 -13.52
N LEU A 81 -25.62 11.41 -13.33
CA LEU A 81 -25.85 10.28 -12.44
C LEU A 81 -24.98 9.07 -12.83
N ALA A 82 -24.77 8.84 -14.14
CA ALA A 82 -23.88 7.79 -14.61
C ALA A 82 -22.42 8.03 -14.17
N GLY A 83 -21.96 9.27 -14.23
CA GLY A 83 -20.65 9.66 -13.71
C GLY A 83 -20.53 9.43 -12.20
N VAL A 84 -21.58 9.79 -11.44
CA VAL A 84 -21.63 9.57 -9.99
C VAL A 84 -21.59 8.08 -9.64
N TRP A 85 -22.31 7.22 -10.39
CA TRP A 85 -22.23 5.76 -10.19
C TRP A 85 -20.80 5.22 -10.33
N VAL A 86 -20.07 5.68 -11.35
CA VAL A 86 -18.67 5.28 -11.54
C VAL A 86 -17.78 5.84 -10.44
N HIS A 87 -18.03 7.06 -9.99
CA HIS A 87 -17.31 7.67 -8.88
C HIS A 87 -17.49 6.86 -7.58
N GLU A 88 -18.71 6.55 -7.19
CA GLU A 88 -19.01 5.81 -5.97
C GLU A 88 -18.41 4.39 -5.98
N VAL A 89 -18.53 3.67 -7.10
CA VAL A 89 -17.93 2.33 -7.19
C VAL A 89 -16.40 2.37 -7.16
N SER A 90 -15.80 3.49 -7.61
CA SER A 90 -14.36 3.67 -7.58
C SER A 90 -13.81 3.79 -6.16
N HIS A 91 -14.54 4.44 -5.24
CA HIS A 91 -14.17 4.45 -3.82
C HIS A 91 -14.03 3.04 -3.25
N LEU A 92 -14.94 2.14 -3.59
CA LEU A 92 -14.95 0.76 -3.10
C LEU A 92 -13.88 -0.12 -3.74
N LEU A 93 -13.71 0.02 -5.06
CA LEU A 93 -12.69 -0.74 -5.79
C LEU A 93 -11.28 -0.35 -5.33
N ARG A 94 -11.02 0.94 -5.12
CA ARG A 94 -9.73 1.46 -4.66
C ARG A 94 -9.54 1.36 -3.13
N ASP A 95 -10.51 0.79 -2.41
CA ASP A 95 -10.47 0.60 -0.93
C ASP A 95 -10.20 1.90 -0.16
N HIS A 96 -10.82 3.01 -0.57
CA HIS A 96 -10.57 4.30 0.08
C HIS A 96 -10.96 4.29 1.56
N HIS A 97 -12.02 3.59 1.95
CA HIS A 97 -12.40 3.40 3.34
C HIS A 97 -11.28 2.75 4.16
N GLY A 98 -10.77 1.60 3.70
CA GLY A 98 -9.69 0.90 4.39
C GLY A 98 -8.35 1.62 4.33
N ARG A 99 -8.04 2.30 3.22
CA ARG A 99 -6.82 3.12 3.08
C ARG A 99 -6.88 4.35 3.98
N GLY A 100 -8.03 5.03 4.02
CA GLY A 100 -8.28 6.18 4.89
C GLY A 100 -8.14 5.82 6.37
N ASP A 101 -8.75 4.71 6.81
CA ASP A 101 -8.61 4.21 8.19
C ASP A 101 -7.15 3.91 8.54
N ARG A 102 -6.44 3.17 7.69
CA ARG A 102 -5.01 2.87 7.90
C ARG A 102 -4.14 4.13 7.94
N TYR A 103 -4.42 5.10 7.07
CA TYR A 103 -3.70 6.37 7.04
C TYR A 103 -3.96 7.20 8.30
N ALA A 104 -5.23 7.34 8.69
CA ALA A 104 -5.63 8.04 9.90
C ALA A 104 -4.98 7.45 11.16
N HIS A 105 -5.06 6.13 11.30
CA HIS A 105 -4.45 5.41 12.43
C HIS A 105 -2.92 5.59 12.49
N ARG A 106 -2.24 5.50 11.35
CA ARG A 106 -0.78 5.65 11.26
C ARG A 106 -0.30 7.05 11.65
N HIS A 107 -1.08 8.07 11.30
CA HIS A 107 -0.71 9.48 11.49
C HIS A 107 -1.43 10.15 12.67
N GLY A 108 -2.25 9.42 13.43
CA GLY A 108 -2.99 9.95 14.58
C GLY A 108 -4.04 11.00 14.20
N LEU A 109 -4.65 10.87 13.02
CA LEU A 109 -5.61 11.84 12.48
C LEU A 109 -7.04 11.45 12.87
N SER A 110 -7.79 12.37 13.50
CA SER A 110 -9.16 12.10 13.94
C SER A 110 -10.12 13.29 13.81
N GLY A 111 -9.60 14.46 13.46
CA GLY A 111 -10.39 15.70 13.39
C GLY A 111 -11.28 15.78 12.15
N PRO A 112 -12.40 16.55 12.19
CA PRO A 112 -13.29 16.72 11.03
C PRO A 112 -12.57 17.29 9.80
N ALA A 113 -11.64 18.24 9.99
CA ALA A 113 -10.86 18.82 8.89
C ALA A 113 -9.95 17.78 8.22
N GLU A 114 -9.37 16.88 8.99
CA GLU A 114 -8.52 15.80 8.45
C GLU A 114 -9.35 14.78 7.68
N ARG A 115 -10.56 14.48 8.12
CA ARG A 115 -11.51 13.62 7.40
C ARG A 115 -11.91 14.20 6.07
N LEU A 116 -12.32 15.48 6.06
CA LEU A 116 -12.65 16.19 4.82
C LEU A 116 -11.45 16.17 3.86
N ARG A 117 -10.25 16.37 4.37
CA ARG A 117 -9.03 16.33 3.57
C ARG A 117 -8.80 14.95 2.95
N MET A 118 -9.07 13.86 3.69
CA MET A 118 -8.97 12.49 3.17
C MET A 118 -10.00 12.23 2.07
N ASN A 119 -11.24 12.66 2.24
CA ASN A 119 -12.28 12.53 1.22
C ASN A 119 -11.92 13.30 -0.05
N ILE A 120 -11.48 14.56 0.07
CA ILE A 120 -11.02 15.35 -1.07
C ILE A 120 -9.84 14.68 -1.80
N ALA A 121 -8.88 14.11 -1.06
CA ALA A 121 -7.76 13.41 -1.67
C ALA A 121 -8.19 12.13 -2.40
N ALA A 122 -9.15 11.39 -1.85
CA ALA A 122 -9.74 10.23 -2.50
C ALA A 122 -10.52 10.60 -3.77
N ASP A 123 -11.28 11.71 -3.72
CA ASP A 123 -11.98 12.26 -4.89
C ASP A 123 -11.00 12.69 -5.99
N CYS A 124 -9.87 13.30 -5.63
CA CYS A 124 -8.82 13.65 -6.59
C CYS A 124 -8.27 12.40 -7.30
N GLU A 125 -7.99 11.32 -6.58
CA GLU A 125 -7.52 10.05 -7.16
C GLU A 125 -8.53 9.41 -8.12
N ILE A 126 -9.83 9.65 -7.91
CA ILE A 126 -10.88 9.11 -8.77
C ILE A 126 -11.14 10.02 -9.96
N ASN A 127 -11.29 11.31 -9.71
CA ASN A 127 -11.89 12.24 -10.66
C ASN A 127 -10.95 12.65 -11.79
N ASP A 128 -9.67 12.31 -11.71
CA ASP A 128 -8.73 12.41 -12.83
C ASP A 128 -8.93 11.29 -13.87
N ASP A 129 -9.40 10.11 -13.43
CA ASP A 129 -9.58 8.91 -14.27
C ASP A 129 -11.04 8.65 -14.68
N VAL A 130 -12.03 9.18 -13.96
CA VAL A 130 -13.44 8.83 -14.15
C VAL A 130 -14.08 9.63 -15.26
N PHE A 131 -13.90 10.94 -15.24
CA PHE A 131 -14.63 11.86 -16.11
C PHE A 131 -13.91 12.12 -17.44
N GLY A 132 -14.68 12.07 -18.51
CA GLY A 132 -14.25 12.09 -19.89
C GLY A 132 -14.76 10.86 -20.63
N GLU A 133 -14.59 10.80 -21.94
CA GLU A 133 -14.94 9.66 -22.78
C GLU A 133 -16.36 9.09 -22.52
N GLY A 134 -17.37 9.96 -22.49
CA GLY A 134 -18.79 9.58 -22.33
C GLY A 134 -19.35 9.65 -20.92
N LEU A 135 -18.57 10.09 -19.92
CA LEU A 135 -19.05 10.39 -18.58
C LEU A 135 -18.93 11.87 -18.25
N VAL A 136 -20.00 12.46 -17.77
CA VAL A 136 -20.09 13.87 -17.39
C VAL A 136 -19.81 14.01 -15.89
N ALA A 137 -18.92 14.94 -15.55
CA ALA A 137 -18.69 15.29 -14.15
C ALA A 137 -19.89 16.07 -13.62
N PRO A 138 -20.39 15.76 -12.42
CA PRO A 138 -21.37 16.62 -11.77
C PRO A 138 -20.74 17.98 -11.46
N GLU A 139 -21.61 19.00 -11.39
CA GLU A 139 -21.16 20.35 -11.05
C GLU A 139 -20.44 20.35 -9.70
N GLY A 140 -19.24 20.91 -9.69
CA GLY A 140 -18.43 20.99 -8.48
C GLY A 140 -17.55 19.77 -8.15
N ALA A 141 -17.48 18.76 -9.02
CA ALA A 141 -16.58 17.62 -8.81
C ALA A 141 -15.14 18.08 -8.58
N VAL A 142 -14.55 17.66 -7.47
CA VAL A 142 -13.18 18.02 -7.10
C VAL A 142 -12.20 17.31 -8.01
N ARG A 143 -11.25 18.04 -8.60
CA ARG A 143 -10.17 17.49 -9.42
C ARG A 143 -8.81 17.97 -8.92
N PRO A 144 -7.72 17.22 -9.15
CA PRO A 144 -6.38 17.66 -8.76
C PRO A 144 -6.06 19.07 -9.26
N ALA A 145 -6.42 19.39 -10.50
CA ALA A 145 -6.18 20.71 -11.09
C ALA A 145 -6.85 21.87 -10.32
N SER A 146 -8.01 21.64 -9.67
CA SER A 146 -8.69 22.65 -8.83
C SER A 146 -7.91 22.96 -7.54
N LEU A 147 -6.97 22.11 -7.17
CA LEU A 147 -6.05 22.29 -6.04
C LEU A 147 -4.62 22.66 -6.47
N GLY A 148 -4.38 22.84 -7.77
CA GLY A 148 -3.04 23.06 -8.34
C GLY A 148 -2.16 21.81 -8.28
N LEU A 149 -2.73 20.62 -8.21
CA LEU A 149 -2.04 19.33 -8.13
C LEU A 149 -2.02 18.65 -9.49
N ARG A 150 -1.11 17.70 -9.66
CA ARG A 150 -0.99 16.88 -10.88
C ARG A 150 -1.98 15.74 -10.85
N ASP A 151 -2.43 15.28 -12.02
CA ASP A 151 -3.25 14.09 -12.17
C ASP A 151 -2.38 12.81 -12.03
N GLY A 152 -3.01 11.69 -11.72
CA GLY A 152 -2.40 10.35 -11.74
C GLY A 152 -1.75 9.91 -10.43
N GLU A 153 -1.94 10.64 -9.34
CA GLU A 153 -1.37 10.31 -8.03
C GLU A 153 -2.35 9.52 -7.15
N LEU A 154 -1.84 8.90 -6.08
CA LEU A 154 -2.66 8.19 -5.10
C LEU A 154 -3.18 9.14 -4.02
N MET A 155 -4.24 8.74 -3.33
CA MET A 155 -4.82 9.49 -2.21
C MET A 155 -3.78 9.91 -1.18
N GLU A 156 -2.85 9.03 -0.83
CA GLU A 156 -1.80 9.29 0.16
C GLU A 156 -0.78 10.34 -0.35
N ASP A 157 -0.53 10.39 -1.66
CA ASP A 157 0.35 11.37 -2.28
C ASP A 157 -0.30 12.75 -2.29
N TYR A 158 -1.58 12.82 -2.65
CA TYR A 158 -2.35 14.04 -2.54
C TYR A 158 -2.41 14.55 -1.09
N LEU A 159 -2.61 13.67 -0.10
CA LEU A 159 -2.61 14.03 1.31
C LEU A 159 -1.28 14.64 1.79
N ARG A 160 -0.18 14.31 1.18
CA ARG A 160 1.12 14.93 1.50
C ARG A 160 1.26 16.32 0.92
N GLN A 161 0.65 16.57 -0.23
CA GLN A 161 0.87 17.79 -1.02
C GLN A 161 -0.03 18.96 -0.64
N PHE A 162 -1.28 18.74 -0.21
CA PHE A 162 -2.18 19.84 0.09
C PHE A 162 -2.61 19.91 1.56
N ARG A 163 -3.02 21.11 1.97
CA ARG A 163 -3.61 21.39 3.28
C ARG A 163 -4.92 22.16 3.06
N LEU A 164 -5.90 21.89 3.93
CA LEU A 164 -7.12 22.70 3.93
C LEU A 164 -6.80 24.11 4.44
N GLY A 165 -7.23 25.10 3.69
CA GLY A 165 -7.08 26.49 4.00
C GLY A 165 -8.35 27.29 3.65
N PRO A 166 -8.35 28.63 3.84
CA PRO A 166 -9.51 29.46 3.52
C PRO A 166 -9.99 29.33 2.06
N HIS A 167 -9.06 29.08 1.14
CA HIS A 167 -9.34 28.91 -0.29
C HIS A 167 -9.95 27.55 -0.63
N THR A 168 -9.85 26.57 0.25
CA THR A 168 -10.40 25.21 0.07
C THR A 168 -11.67 24.98 0.90
N ALA A 169 -12.09 25.95 1.70
CA ALA A 169 -13.28 25.82 2.56
C ALA A 169 -14.57 25.59 1.75
N HIS A 170 -14.65 26.09 0.51
CA HIS A 170 -15.77 25.84 -0.39
C HIS A 170 -15.88 24.37 -0.83
N LEU A 171 -14.79 23.62 -0.79
CA LEU A 171 -14.78 22.19 -1.17
C LEU A 171 -15.50 21.30 -0.16
N ALA A 172 -15.73 21.77 1.08
CA ALA A 172 -16.51 21.06 2.08
C ALA A 172 -17.97 20.80 1.65
N TRP A 173 -18.48 21.56 0.66
CA TRP A 173 -19.81 21.39 0.10
C TRP A 173 -19.87 20.37 -1.04
N LEU A 174 -18.72 19.94 -1.54
CA LEU A 174 -18.57 19.06 -2.68
C LEU A 174 -18.29 17.62 -2.25
N GLU A 175 -18.27 17.37 -0.94
CA GLU A 175 -18.04 16.05 -0.37
C GLU A 175 -19.16 15.10 -0.80
N CYS A 176 -18.80 14.00 -1.47
CA CYS A 176 -19.75 12.98 -1.91
C CYS A 176 -20.47 12.27 -0.75
N GLY A 177 -20.01 12.47 0.50
CA GLY A 177 -20.54 11.80 1.69
C GLY A 177 -19.99 10.37 1.89
N SER A 178 -19.31 9.82 0.90
CA SER A 178 -18.66 8.51 1.02
C SER A 178 -17.58 8.55 2.07
N GLY A 179 -17.63 7.66 3.05
CA GLY A 179 -16.74 7.66 4.20
C GLY A 179 -15.31 7.21 3.87
N ALA A 180 -14.66 7.85 2.88
CA ALA A 180 -13.27 7.54 2.48
C ALA A 180 -12.23 7.74 3.59
N ASP A 181 -12.63 8.34 4.71
CA ASP A 181 -11.86 8.49 5.94
C ASP A 181 -11.88 7.24 6.86
N GLY A 182 -12.56 6.18 6.45
CA GLY A 182 -12.66 4.92 7.20
C GLY A 182 -13.67 4.93 8.35
N LEU A 183 -14.35 6.05 8.60
CA LEU A 183 -15.24 6.15 9.76
C LEU A 183 -16.70 5.85 9.39
N PRO A 184 -17.39 5.06 10.23
CA PRO A 184 -18.81 4.80 10.03
C PRO A 184 -19.62 6.10 10.20
N ARG A 185 -20.63 6.26 9.37
CA ARG A 185 -21.58 7.37 9.47
C ARG A 185 -22.78 6.97 10.33
N PRO A 186 -23.47 7.93 10.97
CA PRO A 186 -24.67 7.62 11.78
C PRO A 186 -25.81 6.97 11.00
N TRP A 187 -25.81 7.12 9.66
CA TRP A 187 -26.80 6.57 8.76
C TRP A 187 -26.39 5.25 8.10
N ASP A 188 -25.14 4.76 8.35
CA ASP A 188 -24.67 3.48 7.86
C ASP A 188 -25.41 2.33 8.55
N LEU A 189 -25.88 1.36 7.76
CA LEU A 189 -26.54 0.17 8.29
C LEU A 189 -25.61 -0.78 9.04
N GLY A 190 -24.30 -0.56 8.96
CA GLY A 190 -23.29 -1.36 9.64
C GLY A 190 -23.10 -2.77 9.06
N PRO A 191 -22.29 -3.60 9.70
CA PRO A 191 -21.96 -4.97 9.21
C PRO A 191 -23.18 -5.92 9.23
N GLU A 192 -24.11 -5.71 10.14
CA GLU A 192 -25.32 -6.55 10.32
C GLU A 192 -26.47 -6.10 9.38
N GLY A 193 -26.31 -4.99 8.67
CA GLY A 193 -27.34 -4.46 7.78
C GLY A 193 -27.60 -5.37 6.58
N ALA A 194 -28.86 -5.43 6.15
CA ALA A 194 -29.26 -6.19 4.97
C ALA A 194 -28.49 -5.75 3.70
N ASP A 195 -28.40 -6.65 2.75
CA ASP A 195 -27.89 -6.41 1.38
C ASP A 195 -26.43 -5.92 1.26
N GLY A 196 -25.64 -6.11 2.32
CA GLY A 196 -24.20 -5.87 2.26
C GLY A 196 -23.43 -7.07 1.70
N LEU A 197 -22.33 -6.82 0.98
CA LEU A 197 -21.44 -7.86 0.50
C LEU A 197 -20.47 -8.32 1.60
N SER A 198 -20.30 -9.63 1.73
CA SER A 198 -19.23 -10.23 2.52
C SER A 198 -17.84 -9.90 1.97
N THR A 199 -16.80 -10.08 2.76
CA THR A 199 -15.41 -9.86 2.31
C THR A 199 -15.07 -10.69 1.08
N GLN A 200 -15.49 -11.95 1.04
CA GLN A 200 -15.24 -12.86 -0.10
C GLN A 200 -15.92 -12.37 -1.39
N GLU A 201 -17.16 -11.89 -1.28
CA GLU A 201 -17.89 -11.36 -2.44
C GLU A 201 -17.24 -10.07 -2.96
N ARG A 202 -16.81 -9.18 -2.07
CA ARG A 202 -16.08 -7.96 -2.43
C ARG A 202 -14.78 -8.27 -3.17
N ASP A 203 -14.01 -9.24 -2.67
CA ASP A 203 -12.76 -9.67 -3.31
C ASP A 203 -13.03 -10.31 -4.67
N ALA A 204 -14.10 -11.11 -4.80
CA ALA A 204 -14.50 -11.70 -6.07
C ALA A 204 -14.91 -10.63 -7.11
N VAL A 205 -15.60 -9.58 -6.69
CA VAL A 205 -15.96 -8.44 -7.56
C VAL A 205 -14.70 -7.70 -8.01
N ARG A 206 -13.81 -7.34 -7.09
CA ARG A 206 -12.52 -6.69 -7.39
C ARG A 206 -11.70 -7.48 -8.39
N PHE A 207 -11.57 -8.79 -8.17
CA PHE A 207 -10.85 -9.68 -9.08
C PHE A 207 -11.46 -9.72 -10.49
N ARG A 208 -12.80 -9.79 -10.60
CA ARG A 208 -13.48 -9.79 -11.91
C ARG A 208 -13.29 -8.48 -12.66
N VAL A 209 -13.36 -7.35 -11.97
CA VAL A 209 -13.09 -6.03 -12.57
C VAL A 209 -11.64 -5.95 -13.05
N ALA A 210 -10.68 -6.30 -12.21
CA ALA A 210 -9.27 -6.31 -12.57
C ALA A 210 -9.00 -7.19 -13.81
N ARG A 211 -9.60 -8.37 -13.88
CA ARG A 211 -9.52 -9.26 -15.05
C ARG A 211 -10.14 -8.64 -16.30
N GLY A 212 -11.25 -7.93 -16.16
CA GLY A 212 -11.88 -7.21 -17.27
C GLY A 212 -10.97 -6.13 -17.87
N ILE A 213 -10.30 -5.38 -17.00
CA ILE A 213 -9.36 -4.32 -17.39
C ILE A 213 -8.13 -4.92 -18.09
N THR A 214 -7.50 -5.96 -17.53
CA THR A 214 -6.32 -6.59 -18.14
C THR A 214 -6.64 -7.32 -19.44
N GLY A 215 -7.87 -7.83 -19.59
CA GLY A 215 -8.34 -8.45 -20.84
C GLY A 215 -8.61 -7.46 -21.98
N SER A 216 -8.73 -6.17 -21.70
CA SER A 216 -9.01 -5.12 -22.69
C SER A 216 -8.31 -3.80 -22.31
N PRO A 217 -6.98 -3.78 -22.26
CA PRO A 217 -6.21 -2.67 -21.70
C PRO A 217 -6.36 -1.35 -22.48
N GLY A 218 -6.75 -1.39 -23.75
CA GLY A 218 -7.00 -0.19 -24.57
C GLY A 218 -8.21 0.65 -24.14
N ASN A 219 -9.11 0.09 -23.33
CA ASN A 219 -10.39 0.72 -22.97
C ASN A 219 -10.38 1.27 -21.54
N ALA A 220 -9.27 1.19 -20.81
CA ALA A 220 -9.20 1.65 -19.43
C ALA A 220 -8.12 2.74 -19.26
N PRO A 221 -8.40 3.82 -18.52
CA PRO A 221 -7.41 4.83 -18.14
C PRO A 221 -6.20 4.24 -17.41
N ALA A 222 -5.09 5.00 -17.38
CA ALA A 222 -3.82 4.53 -16.82
C ALA A 222 -3.93 4.16 -15.32
N GLY A 223 -4.68 4.92 -14.53
CA GLY A 223 -4.89 4.64 -13.10
C GLY A 223 -5.65 3.33 -12.88
N TRP A 224 -6.64 3.02 -13.72
CA TRP A 224 -7.35 1.75 -13.66
C TRP A 224 -6.48 0.56 -14.05
N ARG A 225 -5.61 0.71 -15.03
CA ARG A 225 -4.64 -0.33 -15.42
C ARG A 225 -3.67 -0.63 -14.28
N ARG A 226 -3.11 0.43 -13.65
CA ARG A 226 -2.25 0.31 -12.47
C ARG A 226 -2.99 -0.41 -11.32
N TRP A 227 -4.22 -0.01 -11.01
CA TRP A 227 -5.05 -0.65 -10.00
C TRP A 227 -5.29 -2.13 -10.30
N ALA A 228 -5.59 -2.49 -11.55
CA ALA A 228 -5.83 -3.88 -11.93
C ALA A 228 -4.58 -4.75 -11.77
N GLU A 229 -3.40 -4.24 -12.11
CA GLU A 229 -2.13 -4.91 -11.87
C GLU A 229 -1.90 -5.15 -10.36
N GLU A 230 -2.22 -4.15 -9.53
CA GLU A 230 -2.13 -4.27 -8.06
C GLU A 230 -3.10 -5.31 -7.50
N ALA A 231 -4.31 -5.37 -8.04
CA ALA A 231 -5.32 -6.34 -7.60
C ALA A 231 -4.91 -7.79 -7.88
N PHE A 232 -4.14 -8.04 -8.95
CA PHE A 232 -3.59 -9.38 -9.23
C PHE A 232 -2.34 -9.70 -8.40
N HIS A 233 -1.60 -8.67 -7.99
CA HIS A 233 -0.40 -8.80 -7.19
C HIS A 233 -0.58 -8.02 -5.88
N PRO A 234 -1.50 -8.47 -4.98
CA PRO A 234 -1.72 -7.77 -3.72
C PRO A 234 -0.39 -7.65 -2.98
N PRO A 235 -0.11 -6.49 -2.34
CA PRO A 235 1.11 -6.31 -1.58
C PRO A 235 1.20 -7.43 -0.54
N GLN A 236 2.21 -8.27 -0.70
CA GLN A 236 2.42 -9.39 0.20
C GLN A 236 2.73 -8.86 1.61
N PRO A 237 2.36 -9.56 2.68
CA PRO A 237 2.74 -9.16 4.04
C PRO A 237 4.25 -9.37 4.24
N TRP A 238 5.05 -8.59 3.49
CA TRP A 238 6.48 -8.75 3.33
C TRP A 238 7.22 -8.75 4.67
N LYS A 239 6.77 -7.96 5.66
CA LYS A 239 7.37 -7.95 7.01
C LYS A 239 7.28 -9.32 7.68
N GLN A 240 6.13 -9.99 7.54
CA GLN A 240 5.93 -11.33 8.07
C GLN A 240 6.76 -12.36 7.28
N LEU A 241 6.78 -12.22 5.95
CA LEU A 241 7.52 -13.12 5.06
C LEU A 241 9.03 -12.98 5.26
N LEU A 242 9.55 -11.75 5.32
CA LEU A 242 10.97 -11.49 5.58
C LEU A 242 11.37 -11.99 6.97
N GLY A 243 10.60 -11.66 8.00
CA GLY A 243 10.83 -12.17 9.35
C GLY A 243 10.76 -13.70 9.43
N ALA A 244 9.81 -14.35 8.73
CA ALA A 244 9.74 -15.80 8.65
C ALA A 244 10.94 -16.40 7.89
N ALA A 245 11.36 -15.76 6.79
CA ALA A 245 12.52 -16.19 6.00
C ALA A 245 13.81 -16.13 6.82
N VAL A 246 14.03 -15.04 7.55
CA VAL A 246 15.20 -14.87 8.42
C VAL A 246 15.16 -15.88 9.56
N ARG A 247 14.02 -16.07 10.25
CA ARG A 247 13.87 -17.09 11.30
C ARG A 247 14.14 -18.50 10.78
N ALA A 248 13.58 -18.85 9.61
CA ALA A 248 13.83 -20.16 8.99
C ALA A 248 15.30 -20.35 8.62
N ALA A 249 15.95 -19.31 8.09
CA ALA A 249 17.37 -19.33 7.80
C ALA A 249 18.22 -19.46 9.08
N ALA A 250 17.81 -18.80 10.15
CA ALA A 250 18.48 -18.86 11.45
C ALA A 250 18.29 -20.20 12.20
N SER A 251 17.17 -20.87 11.99
CA SER A 251 16.77 -22.09 12.75
C SER A 251 17.15 -23.40 12.08
N ALA A 252 17.73 -23.37 10.88
CA ALA A 252 17.94 -24.58 10.13
C ALA A 252 19.12 -25.43 10.65
N PRO A 253 19.04 -26.76 10.54
CA PRO A 253 20.07 -27.69 11.01
C PRO A 253 21.43 -27.37 10.39
N GLY A 254 22.49 -27.45 11.23
CA GLY A 254 23.88 -27.19 10.82
C GLY A 254 24.46 -25.83 11.23
N SER A 255 23.67 -24.93 11.81
CA SER A 255 24.18 -23.66 12.35
C SER A 255 24.72 -23.80 13.78
N GLY A 256 25.64 -24.79 13.99
CA GLY A 256 26.53 -24.78 15.15
C GLY A 256 25.94 -25.20 16.49
N ASP A 257 25.10 -26.25 16.50
CA ASP A 257 24.78 -26.94 17.74
C ASP A 257 26.04 -27.58 18.31
N ASP A 258 26.47 -27.20 19.52
CA ASP A 258 27.67 -27.70 20.17
C ASP A 258 27.33 -28.31 21.51
N TYR A 259 28.04 -29.38 21.87
CA TYR A 259 27.91 -30.00 23.17
C TYR A 259 28.70 -29.23 24.21
N VAL A 260 28.06 -28.77 25.26
CA VAL A 260 28.70 -28.01 26.34
C VAL A 260 28.59 -28.74 27.65
N TYR A 261 29.74 -29.00 28.29
CA TYR A 261 29.85 -29.65 29.60
C TYR A 261 29.63 -28.65 30.77
N GLY A 262 29.78 -27.36 30.55
CA GLY A 262 29.60 -26.33 31.57
C GLY A 262 28.18 -26.24 32.14
N ARG A 263 27.19 -26.88 31.47
CA ARG A 263 25.82 -27.05 31.97
C ARG A 263 25.38 -28.47 31.64
N PRO A 264 25.32 -29.37 32.63
CA PRO A 264 24.90 -30.76 32.43
C PRO A 264 23.49 -30.86 31.82
N ALA A 265 23.27 -31.83 30.95
CA ALA A 265 21.94 -32.16 30.45
C ALA A 265 21.01 -32.56 31.59
N ARG A 266 19.74 -32.24 31.48
CA ARG A 266 18.72 -32.66 32.48
C ARG A 266 18.66 -34.16 32.72
N ARG A 267 19.09 -34.95 31.74
CA ARG A 267 19.21 -36.41 31.81
C ARG A 267 20.43 -36.90 32.58
N SER A 268 21.38 -36.04 32.95
CA SER A 268 22.58 -36.45 33.72
C SER A 268 22.19 -37.06 35.07
N SER A 269 21.06 -36.64 35.69
CA SER A 269 20.58 -37.21 36.93
C SER A 269 20.10 -38.69 36.80
N ALA A 270 19.81 -39.15 35.62
CA ALA A 270 19.39 -40.51 35.33
C ALA A 270 20.55 -41.49 35.07
N VAL A 271 21.79 -40.97 34.99
CA VAL A 271 22.97 -41.78 34.69
C VAL A 271 24.03 -41.51 35.81
N PRO A 272 23.98 -42.28 36.91
CA PRO A 272 24.96 -42.12 38.02
C PRO A 272 26.39 -42.25 37.51
N GLY A 273 27.27 -41.36 37.91
CA GLY A 273 28.71 -41.40 37.58
C GLY A 273 29.09 -40.79 36.20
N ALA A 274 28.11 -40.32 35.40
CA ALA A 274 28.39 -39.66 34.12
C ALA A 274 27.78 -38.25 34.06
N VAL A 275 28.54 -37.28 33.58
CA VAL A 275 28.07 -35.93 33.25
C VAL A 275 27.74 -35.88 31.77
N LEU A 276 26.49 -35.86 31.40
CA LEU A 276 26.06 -35.74 30.03
C LEU A 276 26.10 -34.26 29.59
N PRO A 277 26.69 -33.94 28.41
CA PRO A 277 26.72 -32.58 27.91
C PRO A 277 25.33 -32.12 27.51
N SER A 278 25.04 -30.83 27.67
CA SER A 278 23.86 -30.24 27.10
C SER A 278 24.13 -29.71 25.70
N LEU A 279 23.17 -29.83 24.82
CA LEU A 279 23.22 -29.24 23.50
C LEU A 279 22.96 -27.73 23.64
N ARG A 280 23.90 -26.90 23.18
CA ARG A 280 23.74 -25.44 23.16
C ARG A 280 23.71 -24.97 21.73
N ARG A 281 22.60 -24.35 21.34
CA ARG A 281 22.53 -23.62 20.08
C ARG A 281 23.41 -22.37 20.19
N ARG A 282 24.30 -22.19 19.25
CA ARG A 282 24.99 -20.91 19.10
C ARG A 282 23.96 -19.89 18.61
N PRO A 283 23.98 -18.67 19.17
CA PRO A 283 23.11 -17.61 18.65
C PRO A 283 23.48 -17.31 17.20
N THR A 284 22.48 -17.30 16.33
CA THR A 284 22.65 -17.06 14.90
C THR A 284 23.07 -15.62 14.64
N ARG A 285 24.11 -15.45 13.85
CA ARG A 285 24.61 -14.15 13.43
C ARG A 285 24.03 -13.76 12.08
N VAL A 286 23.41 -12.58 12.03
CA VAL A 286 22.82 -12.01 10.83
C VAL A 286 23.61 -10.77 10.42
N VAL A 287 23.97 -10.65 9.16
CA VAL A 287 24.47 -9.40 8.59
C VAL A 287 23.44 -8.89 7.59
N VAL A 288 23.01 -7.65 7.78
CA VAL A 288 22.09 -6.97 6.87
C VAL A 288 22.90 -6.01 6.02
N VAL A 289 22.89 -6.23 4.72
CA VAL A 289 23.48 -5.34 3.72
C VAL A 289 22.35 -4.47 3.18
N ILE A 290 22.51 -3.17 3.28
CA ILE A 290 21.53 -2.18 2.81
C ILE A 290 22.13 -1.48 1.59
N ASP A 291 21.42 -1.59 0.48
CA ASP A 291 21.70 -0.84 -0.73
C ASP A 291 21.42 0.65 -0.48
N THR A 292 22.43 1.47 -0.66
CA THR A 292 22.35 2.93 -0.49
C THR A 292 22.62 3.67 -1.79
N SER A 293 22.39 3.02 -2.93
CA SER A 293 22.48 3.64 -4.26
C SER A 293 21.46 4.76 -4.44
N GLY A 294 21.72 5.64 -5.39
CA GLY A 294 20.83 6.77 -5.69
C GLY A 294 19.47 6.35 -6.27
N SER A 295 19.28 5.09 -6.67
CA SER A 295 18.01 4.52 -7.13
C SER A 295 17.08 4.15 -5.98
N VAL A 296 17.61 3.95 -4.76
CA VAL A 296 16.83 3.63 -3.55
C VAL A 296 16.39 4.92 -2.88
N SER A 297 15.09 5.09 -2.69
CA SER A 297 14.51 6.30 -2.08
C SER A 297 14.71 6.34 -0.55
N ASP A 298 14.67 7.54 0.04
CA ASP A 298 14.73 7.73 1.50
C ASP A 298 13.61 6.97 2.24
N ALA A 299 12.45 6.80 1.62
CA ALA A 299 11.33 6.04 2.18
C ALA A 299 11.64 4.54 2.26
N GLU A 300 12.29 3.99 1.23
CA GLU A 300 12.76 2.59 1.19
C GLU A 300 13.88 2.37 2.20
N LEU A 301 14.84 3.29 2.29
CA LEU A 301 15.89 3.26 3.31
C LEU A 301 15.31 3.31 4.73
N GLY A 302 14.32 4.17 4.98
CA GLY A 302 13.60 4.21 6.24
C GLY A 302 12.89 2.90 6.57
N SER A 303 12.25 2.28 5.57
CA SER A 303 11.62 0.96 5.69
C SER A 303 12.64 -0.13 5.98
N ALA A 304 13.81 -0.09 5.33
CA ALA A 304 14.91 -1.01 5.57
C ALA A 304 15.41 -0.95 7.03
N LEU A 305 15.60 0.24 7.58
CA LEU A 305 16.04 0.43 8.96
C LEU A 305 15.04 -0.11 9.98
N LEU A 306 13.73 0.11 9.74
CA LEU A 306 12.68 -0.46 10.59
C LEU A 306 12.72 -1.99 10.57
N GLU A 307 12.96 -2.59 9.41
CA GLU A 307 13.04 -4.03 9.28
C GLU A 307 14.30 -4.62 9.92
N VAL A 308 15.45 -3.95 9.82
CA VAL A 308 16.65 -4.31 10.55
C VAL A 308 16.39 -4.40 12.06
N THR A 309 15.62 -3.44 12.60
CA THR A 309 15.24 -3.46 14.01
C THR A 309 14.36 -4.65 14.34
N ALA A 310 13.39 -4.97 13.47
CA ALA A 310 12.52 -6.14 13.64
C ALA A 310 13.28 -7.46 13.56
N ILE A 311 14.24 -7.59 12.63
CA ILE A 311 15.15 -8.72 12.51
C ILE A 311 15.99 -8.86 13.78
N SER A 312 16.56 -7.77 14.30
CA SER A 312 17.36 -7.78 15.52
C SER A 312 16.56 -8.33 16.72
N ARG A 313 15.30 -7.90 16.88
CA ARG A 313 14.40 -8.41 17.90
C ARG A 313 14.06 -9.90 17.71
N ALA A 314 13.83 -10.32 16.46
CA ALA A 314 13.49 -11.70 16.13
C ALA A 314 14.64 -12.70 16.38
N VAL A 315 15.88 -12.27 16.25
CA VAL A 315 17.10 -13.08 16.50
C VAL A 315 17.49 -13.10 17.99
N GLY A 316 16.77 -12.39 18.84
CA GLY A 316 16.93 -12.47 20.30
C GLY A 316 17.57 -11.25 20.97
N GLY A 317 17.71 -10.13 20.25
CA GLY A 317 18.07 -8.81 20.81
C GLY A 317 19.41 -8.69 21.50
N ARG A 318 20.30 -9.70 21.38
CA ARG A 318 21.66 -9.64 21.99
C ARG A 318 22.54 -8.71 21.14
N ARG A 319 23.25 -7.83 21.82
CA ARG A 319 24.33 -7.02 21.21
C ARG A 319 25.27 -7.97 20.46
N ASP A 320 25.67 -7.65 19.26
CA ASP A 320 26.62 -8.39 18.40
C ASP A 320 26.02 -9.49 17.49
N LEU A 321 24.73 -9.78 17.53
CA LEU A 321 24.14 -10.80 16.66
C LEU A 321 23.69 -10.26 15.30
N VAL A 322 23.42 -8.97 15.19
CA VAL A 322 23.03 -8.31 13.94
C VAL A 322 24.08 -7.25 13.59
N GLY A 323 24.68 -7.39 12.44
CA GLY A 323 25.54 -6.37 11.85
C GLY A 323 24.83 -5.68 10.69
N VAL A 324 25.05 -4.39 10.52
CA VAL A 324 24.55 -3.60 9.38
C VAL A 324 25.72 -3.14 8.54
N LEU A 325 25.57 -3.24 7.23
CA LEU A 325 26.56 -2.87 6.24
C LEU A 325 25.89 -2.02 5.17
N PRO A 326 26.01 -0.69 5.19
CA PRO A 326 25.68 0.14 4.05
C PRO A 326 26.56 -0.20 2.86
N CYS A 327 25.99 -0.28 1.68
CA CYS A 327 26.67 -0.66 0.45
C CYS A 327 26.25 0.24 -0.70
N ASP A 328 27.21 1.02 -1.21
CA ASP A 328 27.16 1.69 -2.50
C ASP A 328 28.21 1.07 -3.45
N ALA A 329 28.89 1.86 -4.26
CA ALA A 329 30.00 1.37 -5.09
C ALA A 329 31.20 0.79 -4.28
N ALA A 330 31.28 1.12 -2.97
CA ALA A 330 32.28 0.59 -2.05
C ALA A 330 31.60 0.22 -0.71
N ALA A 331 31.67 -1.06 -0.33
CA ALA A 331 31.13 -1.51 0.95
C ALA A 331 31.97 -1.00 2.12
N ASP A 332 31.35 -0.32 3.07
CA ASP A 332 31.94 0.15 4.33
C ASP A 332 32.20 -1.03 5.31
N ARG A 333 32.36 -0.77 6.56
CA ARG A 333 32.57 -1.79 7.60
C ARG A 333 31.22 -2.25 8.18
N VAL A 334 31.14 -3.56 8.46
CA VAL A 334 30.02 -4.11 9.23
C VAL A 334 30.01 -3.49 10.62
N ARG A 335 28.94 -2.77 10.95
CA ARG A 335 28.73 -2.15 12.25
C ARG A 335 27.75 -2.99 13.06
N PRO A 336 28.08 -3.35 14.33
CA PRO A 336 27.13 -4.08 15.17
C PRO A 336 25.95 -3.18 15.53
N LEU A 337 24.73 -3.71 15.44
CA LEU A 337 23.52 -2.99 15.82
C LEU A 337 23.36 -3.05 17.35
N CYS A 338 23.73 -1.99 18.04
CA CYS A 338 23.63 -1.88 19.49
C CYS A 338 22.36 -1.13 19.90
N GLY A 339 21.26 -1.87 20.10
CA GLY A 339 20.08 -1.33 20.80
C GLY A 339 19.10 -0.47 20.02
N GLY A 340 19.36 -0.16 18.75
CA GLY A 340 18.49 0.63 17.88
C GLY A 340 19.22 1.04 16.60
N THR A 341 18.49 1.64 15.66
CA THR A 341 19.06 2.19 14.41
C THR A 341 19.72 3.57 14.62
N GLU A 342 19.70 4.11 15.83
CA GLU A 342 20.38 5.35 16.18
C GLU A 342 21.90 5.20 15.95
N GLY A 343 22.43 5.97 15.01
CA GLY A 343 23.85 5.93 14.62
C GLY A 343 24.21 5.06 13.40
N VAL A 344 23.23 4.49 12.70
CA VAL A 344 23.44 3.94 11.36
C VAL A 344 23.31 5.10 10.36
N GLU A 345 24.42 5.74 10.04
CA GLU A 345 24.45 6.71 8.95
C GLU A 345 24.44 5.96 7.62
N LEU A 346 23.37 6.12 6.86
CA LEU A 346 23.25 5.64 5.49
C LEU A 346 23.82 6.74 4.57
N LEU A 347 25.11 6.75 4.37
CA LEU A 347 25.75 7.61 3.39
C LEU A 347 25.81 6.85 2.07
N GLY A 348 25.25 7.42 1.02
CA GLY A 348 25.24 6.83 -0.31
C GLY A 348 24.89 7.87 -1.37
N GLY A 349 24.88 7.47 -2.63
CA GLY A 349 24.57 8.37 -3.77
C GLY A 349 25.35 7.99 -5.04
N GLY A 350 26.12 6.89 -4.99
CA GLY A 350 26.83 6.32 -6.15
C GLY A 350 26.10 5.11 -6.75
N GLY A 351 26.70 4.47 -7.74
CA GLY A 351 26.22 3.18 -8.27
C GLY A 351 26.48 2.06 -7.24
N THR A 352 25.70 0.97 -7.28
CA THR A 352 25.85 -0.15 -6.32
C THR A 352 26.46 -1.39 -6.98
N ASP A 353 27.41 -1.99 -6.31
CA ASP A 353 27.87 -3.36 -6.57
C ASP A 353 27.64 -4.24 -5.33
N LEU A 354 26.52 -4.91 -5.28
CA LEU A 354 26.18 -5.82 -4.18
C LEU A 354 27.17 -6.99 -4.04
N ARG A 355 27.94 -7.31 -5.07
CA ARG A 355 29.03 -8.33 -4.95
C ARG A 355 30.06 -7.89 -3.92
N ALA A 356 30.39 -6.59 -3.87
CA ALA A 356 31.29 -6.02 -2.86
C ALA A 356 30.65 -6.11 -1.46
N GLY A 357 29.36 -5.79 -1.32
CA GLY A 357 28.63 -5.95 -0.07
C GLY A 357 28.60 -7.39 0.44
N PHE A 358 28.37 -8.36 -0.44
CA PHE A 358 28.48 -9.78 -0.10
C PHE A 358 29.88 -10.19 0.37
N ALA A 359 30.90 -9.84 -0.40
CA ALA A 359 32.29 -10.15 -0.05
C ALA A 359 32.64 -9.61 1.35
N ARG A 360 32.28 -8.35 1.60
CA ARG A 360 32.54 -7.68 2.87
C ARG A 360 31.77 -8.28 4.03
N ALA A 361 30.50 -8.65 3.82
CA ALA A 361 29.69 -9.34 4.83
C ALA A 361 30.35 -10.69 5.23
N LEU A 362 30.85 -11.46 4.27
CA LEU A 362 31.48 -12.76 4.48
C LEU A 362 32.91 -12.66 5.12
N GLU A 363 33.57 -11.53 4.97
CA GLU A 363 34.84 -11.25 5.64
C GLU A 363 34.70 -10.95 7.14
N SER A 364 33.49 -10.61 7.59
CA SER A 364 33.22 -10.27 8.98
C SER A 364 33.62 -11.41 9.94
N ARG A 365 34.09 -11.08 11.13
CA ARG A 365 34.49 -12.06 12.17
C ARG A 365 33.66 -11.83 13.44
N PRO A 366 32.96 -12.86 13.92
CA PRO A 366 32.73 -14.18 13.33
C PRO A 366 31.88 -14.10 12.05
N ARG A 367 31.99 -15.12 11.19
CA ARG A 367 31.24 -15.17 9.93
C ARG A 367 29.73 -15.18 10.17
N PRO A 368 28.92 -14.55 9.28
CA PRO A 368 27.47 -14.62 9.37
C PRO A 368 26.93 -16.01 9.02
N ASP A 369 25.88 -16.43 9.72
CA ASP A 369 25.09 -17.61 9.40
C ASP A 369 24.03 -17.25 8.34
N VAL A 370 23.58 -15.99 8.36
CA VAL A 370 22.57 -15.44 7.43
C VAL A 370 23.02 -14.06 6.95
N VAL A 371 22.93 -13.83 5.64
CA VAL A 371 23.04 -12.50 5.04
C VAL A 371 21.67 -12.10 4.52
N VAL A 372 21.22 -10.94 4.92
CA VAL A 372 19.99 -10.28 4.40
C VAL A 372 20.43 -9.14 3.50
N MET A 373 19.91 -9.07 2.28
CA MET A 373 20.16 -7.99 1.34
C MET A 373 18.88 -7.18 1.21
N LEU A 374 18.94 -5.87 1.35
CA LEU A 374 17.83 -4.95 1.12
C LEU A 374 18.21 -4.04 -0.05
N THR A 375 17.54 -4.17 -1.19
CA THR A 375 17.92 -3.53 -2.47
C THR A 375 16.72 -3.40 -3.39
N ASP A 376 16.78 -2.48 -4.36
CA ASP A 376 15.84 -2.39 -5.48
C ASP A 376 16.13 -3.42 -6.60
N GLY A 377 17.26 -4.14 -6.49
CA GLY A 377 17.67 -5.19 -7.43
C GLY A 377 18.41 -4.69 -8.68
N GLN A 378 18.61 -3.38 -8.84
CA GLN A 378 19.31 -2.80 -9.99
C GLN A 378 20.84 -2.89 -9.84
N THR A 379 21.34 -4.09 -9.65
CA THR A 379 22.74 -4.34 -9.30
C THR A 379 23.19 -5.72 -9.78
N PRO A 380 24.48 -5.91 -10.09
CA PRO A 380 25.03 -7.22 -10.40
C PRO A 380 25.04 -8.13 -9.16
N TRP A 381 24.66 -9.39 -9.38
CA TRP A 381 24.60 -10.42 -8.34
C TRP A 381 25.82 -11.34 -8.35
N PRO A 382 26.19 -11.94 -7.19
CA PRO A 382 27.22 -12.96 -7.15
C PRO A 382 26.83 -14.20 -7.97
N SER A 383 27.69 -14.64 -8.86
CA SER A 383 27.46 -15.85 -9.68
C SER A 383 27.49 -17.16 -8.88
N ARG A 384 28.20 -17.18 -7.74
CA ARG A 384 28.34 -18.35 -6.88
C ARG A 384 27.53 -18.20 -5.60
N ARG A 385 26.85 -19.28 -5.21
CA ARG A 385 26.16 -19.35 -3.92
C ARG A 385 27.15 -19.14 -2.77
N PRO A 386 26.89 -18.18 -1.86
CA PRO A 386 27.74 -17.96 -0.69
C PRO A 386 27.63 -19.12 0.31
N PRO A 387 28.62 -19.31 1.21
CA PRO A 387 28.61 -20.39 2.21
C PRO A 387 27.62 -20.19 3.36
N CYS A 388 26.83 -19.10 3.34
CA CYS A 388 25.79 -18.79 4.30
C CYS A 388 24.42 -18.75 3.61
N ARG A 389 23.36 -18.69 4.40
CA ARG A 389 22.00 -18.49 3.86
C ARG A 389 21.78 -17.05 3.50
N THR A 390 21.09 -16.83 2.37
CA THR A 390 20.82 -15.50 1.87
C THR A 390 19.33 -15.29 1.72
N VAL A 391 18.89 -14.16 2.24
CA VAL A 391 17.53 -13.63 2.07
C VAL A 391 17.65 -12.28 1.37
N VAL A 392 16.87 -12.07 0.32
CA VAL A 392 16.81 -10.80 -0.41
C VAL A 392 15.46 -10.16 -0.15
N GLY A 393 15.47 -8.98 0.43
CA GLY A 393 14.32 -8.06 0.48
C GLY A 393 14.42 -7.11 -0.69
N LEU A 394 13.55 -7.28 -1.68
CA LEU A 394 13.55 -6.50 -2.91
C LEU A 394 12.55 -5.34 -2.77
N PHE A 395 13.04 -4.10 -2.81
CA PHE A 395 12.18 -2.92 -2.84
C PHE A 395 11.49 -2.75 -4.18
N GLY A 396 10.23 -2.29 -4.14
CA GLY A 396 9.46 -2.05 -5.34
C GLY A 396 8.96 -3.33 -6.01
N ARG A 397 8.18 -3.13 -7.06
CA ARG A 397 7.69 -4.23 -7.90
C ARG A 397 8.82 -4.74 -8.78
N PRO A 398 8.83 -6.04 -9.13
CA PRO A 398 9.65 -6.48 -10.23
C PRO A 398 9.22 -5.65 -11.45
N HIS A 399 10.09 -4.78 -11.92
CA HIS A 399 9.82 -3.94 -13.07
C HIS A 399 9.51 -4.82 -14.29
N GLY A 400 8.24 -4.85 -14.70
CA GLY A 400 7.93 -5.07 -16.09
C GLY A 400 8.64 -3.97 -16.87
N ARG A 401 9.39 -4.36 -17.90
CA ARG A 401 10.18 -3.52 -18.80
C ARG A 401 9.63 -2.09 -18.85
N SER A 402 10.35 -1.15 -18.27
CA SER A 402 10.18 0.27 -18.57
C SER A 402 10.45 0.44 -20.05
N SER A 403 9.48 1.02 -20.77
CA SER A 403 9.65 1.44 -22.17
C SER A 403 10.55 2.69 -22.18
N TYR A 404 11.83 2.51 -21.91
CA TYR A 404 12.84 3.48 -22.28
C TYR A 404 13.43 3.10 -23.64
N ASP A 405 13.66 4.12 -24.45
CA ASP A 405 14.14 4.10 -25.82
C ASP A 405 15.24 3.06 -26.08
N GLU A 406 15.11 2.31 -27.18
CA GLU A 406 16.05 1.28 -27.66
C GLU A 406 17.41 1.83 -28.13
N SER A 407 17.83 3.03 -27.75
CA SER A 407 19.04 3.65 -28.28
C SER A 407 20.31 3.50 -27.42
N ASP A 408 20.19 3.11 -26.15
CA ASP A 408 21.35 2.84 -25.30
C ASP A 408 21.27 1.42 -24.72
N ALA A 409 22.10 0.52 -25.24
CA ALA A 409 22.25 -0.86 -24.75
C ALA A 409 22.90 -0.85 -23.36
N GLU A 410 22.16 -0.38 -22.35
CA GLU A 410 22.59 -0.40 -20.97
C GLU A 410 22.21 -1.73 -20.33
N TYR A 411 23.19 -2.31 -19.64
CA TYR A 411 23.15 -3.57 -18.93
C TYR A 411 21.86 -3.72 -18.10
N VAL A 412 20.99 -4.63 -18.48
CA VAL A 412 19.84 -5.05 -17.65
C VAL A 412 20.36 -6.06 -16.63
N PRO A 413 20.38 -5.73 -15.33
CA PRO A 413 20.84 -6.65 -14.30
C PRO A 413 20.01 -7.93 -14.31
N ASP A 414 20.64 -9.09 -14.24
CA ASP A 414 19.96 -10.34 -13.98
C ASP A 414 19.20 -10.21 -12.65
N GLY A 415 17.97 -10.76 -12.58
CA GLY A 415 17.20 -10.76 -11.34
C GLY A 415 17.91 -11.50 -10.20
N PRO A 416 17.39 -11.44 -8.96
CA PRO A 416 17.98 -12.13 -7.82
C PRO A 416 18.23 -13.61 -8.12
N PRO A 417 19.39 -14.15 -7.71
CA PRO A 417 19.79 -15.52 -8.06
C PRO A 417 18.88 -16.57 -7.40
N ALA A 418 18.62 -17.66 -8.10
CA ALA A 418 17.73 -18.74 -7.67
C ALA A 418 18.11 -19.42 -6.33
N TRP A 419 19.37 -19.27 -5.89
CA TRP A 419 19.81 -19.80 -4.59
C TRP A 419 19.44 -18.89 -3.40
N ALA A 420 19.02 -17.65 -3.63
CA ALA A 420 18.54 -16.74 -2.60
C ALA A 420 17.04 -16.88 -2.37
N ARG A 421 16.60 -16.67 -1.14
CA ARG A 421 15.18 -16.55 -0.84
C ARG A 421 14.78 -15.10 -0.99
N VAL A 422 13.93 -14.81 -1.98
CA VAL A 422 13.49 -13.45 -2.29
C VAL A 422 12.15 -13.15 -1.61
N VAL A 423 12.02 -11.95 -1.05
CA VAL A 423 10.80 -11.38 -0.48
C VAL A 423 10.67 -9.97 -1.03
N THR A 424 9.58 -9.69 -1.75
CA THR A 424 9.31 -8.34 -2.26
C THR A 424 8.80 -7.45 -1.12
N ILE A 425 9.38 -6.26 -0.99
CA ILE A 425 9.08 -5.21 -0.03
C ILE A 425 8.32 -4.12 -0.78
N GLY A 426 7.03 -3.96 -0.53
CA GLY A 426 6.20 -2.97 -1.19
C GLY A 426 5.02 -2.57 -0.34
#